data_4442aabca489db2d624eeadca08573b8
#
_entry.id   4442aabca489db2d624eeadca08573b8
#
_cell.length_a   1.000
_cell.length_b   1.000
_cell.length_c   1.000
_cell.angle_alpha   90.00
_cell.angle_beta   90.00
_cell.angle_gamma   90.00
#
_symmetry.space_group_name_H-M   'P 1'
#
loop_
_entity.id
_entity.type
_entity.pdbx_description
1 polymer ?
#
loop_
_entity_poly.entity_id
_entity_poly.type
_entity_poly.pdbx_seq_one_letter_code
_entity_poly.pdbx_strand_id
1 'polypeptide(L)'
;MHYIVFDLEWNCAGRANKVEKAIQEAIPFEIIEIGAVRLNSQFEVIGKFSTQIKPRIYPILTGPVAAVTRRHQQSMRYGLDFRDAARDFLAFCGQDYLFCTWSESDTAALLMNMRYYGLADQLDVLCLDVQYLFDMVIEQADIQRSIEYAVDFLNIPKQQPFHQAVHDAWYTGQILRQIVAVNVSEQNDVDLIARYAFDPNLNRSYQFYLSNLPDTMAV
;
A
#
# COMPACT_ATOMS: atom_id res chain seq x y z
N MET A 1 -17.68 -3.13 9.94
CA MET A 1 -16.32 -2.72 9.53
C MET A 1 -15.78 -3.68 8.48
N HIS A 2 -15.15 -3.19 7.42
CA HIS A 2 -14.44 -3.96 6.40
C HIS A 2 -12.93 -3.73 6.53
N TYR A 3 -12.14 -4.62 5.94
CA TYR A 3 -10.70 -4.43 5.83
C TYR A 3 -10.36 -4.20 4.35
N ILE A 4 -9.70 -3.11 4.04
CA ILE A 4 -9.22 -2.81 2.70
C ILE A 4 -7.72 -3.11 2.69
N VAL A 5 -7.39 -4.28 2.19
CA VAL A 5 -5.98 -4.67 2.02
C VAL A 5 -5.53 -4.15 0.68
N PHE A 6 -4.51 -3.30 0.65
CA PHE A 6 -4.02 -2.73 -0.59
C PHE A 6 -2.49 -2.77 -0.67
N ASP A 7 -2.01 -2.74 -1.88
CA ASP A 7 -0.62 -2.68 -2.26
C ASP A 7 -0.45 -1.69 -3.41
N LEU A 8 0.71 -1.09 -3.52
CA LEU A 8 1.01 -0.06 -4.50
C LEU A 8 2.28 -0.42 -5.28
N GLU A 9 2.24 -0.21 -6.59
CA GLU A 9 3.45 -0.11 -7.37
C GLU A 9 3.75 1.36 -7.65
N TRP A 10 5.04 1.75 -7.58
CA TRP A 10 5.45 3.13 -7.80
C TRP A 10 6.69 3.24 -8.67
N ASN A 11 6.79 4.38 -9.34
CA ASN A 11 8.00 4.79 -10.06
C ASN A 11 8.69 5.92 -9.28
N CYS A 12 9.94 6.18 -9.58
CA CYS A 12 10.76 7.17 -8.87
C CYS A 12 11.68 7.92 -9.82
N ALA A 13 12.40 8.90 -9.27
CA ALA A 13 13.47 9.60 -9.97
C ALA A 13 14.52 8.61 -10.47
N GLY A 14 15.11 8.90 -11.61
CA GLY A 14 16.16 8.12 -12.22
C GLY A 14 16.87 8.90 -13.32
N ARG A 15 17.84 8.30 -14.00
CA ARG A 15 18.62 8.96 -15.05
C ARG A 15 17.74 9.54 -16.18
N ALA A 16 16.61 8.89 -16.47
CA ALA A 16 15.66 9.31 -17.51
C ALA A 16 14.60 10.29 -17.01
N ASN A 17 14.31 10.29 -15.70
CA ASN A 17 13.33 11.16 -15.07
C ASN A 17 14.06 12.28 -14.31
N LYS A 18 14.42 13.34 -15.04
CA LYS A 18 15.06 14.52 -14.45
C LYS A 18 13.99 15.50 -13.99
N VAL A 19 13.73 15.53 -12.70
CA VAL A 19 12.83 16.49 -12.07
C VAL A 19 13.59 17.31 -11.02
N GLU A 20 13.08 18.46 -10.69
CA GLU A 20 13.66 19.34 -9.67
C GLU A 20 13.72 18.64 -8.31
N LYS A 21 14.76 18.97 -7.53
CA LYS A 21 14.99 18.35 -6.21
C LYS A 21 13.78 18.53 -5.28
N ALA A 22 13.17 19.71 -5.27
CA ALA A 22 11.99 20.00 -4.48
C ALA A 22 10.80 19.06 -4.81
N ILE A 23 10.61 18.71 -6.09
CA ILE A 23 9.59 17.76 -6.50
C ILE A 23 9.94 16.34 -6.03
N GLN A 24 11.22 15.95 -6.14
CA GLN A 24 11.66 14.63 -5.66
C GLN A 24 11.48 14.49 -4.13
N GLU A 25 11.69 15.57 -3.38
CA GLU A 25 11.48 15.60 -1.94
C GLU A 25 9.98 15.53 -1.59
N ALA A 26 9.13 16.23 -2.35
CA ALA A 26 7.68 16.23 -2.12
C ALA A 26 7.00 14.91 -2.49
N ILE A 27 7.46 14.24 -3.54
CA ILE A 27 6.90 13.00 -4.04
C ILE A 27 8.00 12.06 -4.55
N PRO A 28 8.77 11.42 -3.67
CA PRO A 28 9.85 10.52 -4.06
C PRO A 28 9.37 9.29 -4.82
N PHE A 29 8.12 8.90 -4.60
CA PHE A 29 7.47 7.73 -5.18
C PHE A 29 6.14 8.13 -5.83
N GLU A 30 6.06 8.10 -7.15
CA GLU A 30 4.82 8.31 -7.88
C GLU A 30 4.12 6.99 -8.11
N ILE A 31 2.90 6.86 -7.61
CA ILE A 31 2.11 5.64 -7.74
C ILE A 31 1.72 5.41 -9.20
N ILE A 32 1.96 4.19 -9.67
CA ILE A 32 1.64 3.74 -11.04
C ILE A 32 0.61 2.60 -11.08
N GLU A 33 0.32 1.98 -9.95
CA GLU A 33 -0.72 0.99 -9.81
C GLU A 33 -1.26 0.98 -8.37
N ILE A 34 -2.57 0.82 -8.22
CA ILE A 34 -3.24 0.52 -6.96
C ILE A 34 -3.94 -0.81 -7.13
N GLY A 35 -3.60 -1.78 -6.29
CA GLY A 35 -4.28 -3.05 -6.17
C GLY A 35 -4.88 -3.21 -4.78
N ALA A 36 -6.12 -3.69 -4.68
CA ALA A 36 -6.74 -3.91 -3.39
C ALA A 36 -7.70 -5.09 -3.38
N VAL A 37 -7.89 -5.66 -2.20
CA VAL A 37 -8.99 -6.58 -1.89
C VAL A 37 -9.77 -6.04 -0.69
N ARG A 38 -11.09 -6.22 -0.74
CA ARG A 38 -11.95 -5.94 0.40
C ARG A 38 -12.25 -7.24 1.12
N LEU A 39 -12.04 -7.26 2.43
CA LEU A 39 -12.38 -8.38 3.29
C LEU A 39 -13.59 -8.00 4.16
N ASN A 40 -14.44 -8.99 4.44
CA ASN A 40 -15.51 -8.88 5.44
C ASN A 40 -14.98 -9.08 6.87
N SER A 41 -15.87 -9.06 7.85
CA SER A 41 -15.53 -9.30 9.28
C SER A 41 -15.01 -10.71 9.58
N GLN A 42 -15.17 -11.67 8.67
CA GLN A 42 -14.62 -13.02 8.72
C GLN A 42 -13.31 -13.16 7.92
N PHE A 43 -12.73 -12.03 7.48
CA PHE A 43 -11.52 -11.97 6.65
C PHE A 43 -11.65 -12.74 5.31
N GLU A 44 -12.86 -12.82 4.76
CA GLU A 44 -13.11 -13.39 3.44
C GLU A 44 -13.10 -12.30 2.39
N VAL A 45 -12.50 -12.60 1.23
CA VAL A 45 -12.45 -11.65 0.10
C VAL A 45 -13.82 -11.48 -0.52
N ILE A 46 -14.39 -10.28 -0.43
CA ILE A 46 -15.72 -9.91 -0.97
C ILE A 46 -15.64 -8.93 -2.14
N GLY A 47 -14.45 -8.45 -2.48
CA GLY A 47 -14.25 -7.54 -3.61
C GLY A 47 -12.78 -7.41 -3.98
N LYS A 48 -12.52 -7.04 -5.24
CA LYS A 48 -11.18 -6.75 -5.76
C LYS A 48 -11.19 -5.45 -6.54
N PHE A 49 -10.11 -4.70 -6.45
CA PHE A 49 -9.86 -3.47 -7.18
C PHE A 49 -8.47 -3.51 -7.79
N SER A 50 -8.32 -3.04 -9.00
CA SER A 50 -7.02 -2.85 -9.64
C SER A 50 -7.11 -1.73 -10.66
N THR A 51 -6.21 -0.78 -10.58
CA THR A 51 -6.13 0.30 -11.55
C THR A 51 -4.69 0.67 -11.84
N GLN A 52 -4.40 0.90 -13.11
CA GLN A 52 -3.12 1.41 -13.58
C GLN A 52 -3.19 2.93 -13.66
N ILE A 53 -2.14 3.61 -13.22
CA ILE A 53 -2.03 5.06 -13.19
C ILE A 53 -0.95 5.49 -14.16
N LYS A 54 -1.25 6.54 -14.94
CA LYS A 54 -0.30 7.13 -15.86
C LYS A 54 0.64 8.07 -15.09
N PRO A 55 1.95 7.75 -15.02
CA PRO A 55 2.90 8.62 -14.32
C PRO A 55 3.04 9.97 -15.05
N ARG A 56 3.02 11.05 -14.29
CA ARG A 56 3.13 12.43 -14.76
C ARG A 56 4.44 13.09 -14.37
N ILE A 57 4.97 12.70 -13.21
CA ILE A 57 6.19 13.25 -12.61
C ILE A 57 7.39 12.45 -13.08
N TYR A 58 7.30 11.13 -13.01
CA TYR A 58 8.31 10.19 -13.48
C TYR A 58 7.79 9.38 -14.67
N PRO A 59 7.60 10.03 -15.87
CA PRO A 59 6.89 9.42 -16.99
C PRO A 59 7.60 8.21 -17.62
N ILE A 60 8.90 8.04 -17.35
CA ILE A 60 9.70 6.94 -17.87
C ILE A 60 9.91 5.93 -16.75
N LEU A 61 9.42 4.70 -16.94
CA LEU A 61 9.67 3.62 -15.97
C LEU A 61 11.18 3.41 -15.81
N THR A 62 11.63 3.41 -14.55
CA THR A 62 13.02 3.04 -14.26
C THR A 62 13.23 1.55 -14.53
N GLY A 63 14.45 1.18 -14.93
CA GLY A 63 14.77 -0.23 -15.26
C GLY A 63 14.40 -1.21 -14.14
N PRO A 64 14.77 -0.95 -12.87
CA PRO A 64 14.36 -1.78 -11.75
C PRO A 64 12.84 -1.92 -11.61
N VAL A 65 12.08 -0.81 -11.67
CA VAL A 65 10.61 -0.83 -11.57
C VAL A 65 10.00 -1.65 -12.72
N ALA A 66 10.43 -1.42 -13.96
CA ALA A 66 9.94 -2.19 -15.11
C ALA A 66 10.21 -3.70 -14.97
N ALA A 67 11.38 -4.07 -14.42
CA ALA A 67 11.76 -5.47 -14.23
C ALA A 67 10.92 -6.15 -13.13
N VAL A 68 10.71 -5.48 -11.99
CA VAL A 68 9.98 -6.02 -10.85
C VAL A 68 8.49 -6.11 -11.16
N THR A 69 7.87 -5.01 -11.60
CA THR A 69 6.43 -4.95 -11.88
C THR A 69 6.05 -5.66 -13.19
N ARG A 70 7.03 -6.02 -14.03
CA ARG A 70 6.82 -6.56 -15.39
C ARG A 70 5.97 -5.64 -16.27
N ARG A 71 5.94 -4.35 -15.96
CA ARG A 71 5.19 -3.34 -16.72
C ARG A 71 6.03 -2.83 -17.90
N HIS A 72 5.34 -2.58 -19.01
CA HIS A 72 5.97 -2.02 -20.20
C HIS A 72 5.70 -0.52 -20.29
N GLN A 73 6.72 0.26 -20.65
CA GLN A 73 6.62 1.71 -20.83
C GLN A 73 5.40 2.12 -21.69
N GLN A 74 5.09 1.34 -22.72
CA GLN A 74 3.98 1.66 -23.63
C GLN A 74 2.60 1.51 -22.96
N SER A 75 2.44 0.56 -22.02
CA SER A 75 1.17 0.35 -21.35
C SER A 75 0.83 1.49 -20.37
N MET A 76 1.86 2.15 -19.80
CA MET A 76 1.65 3.23 -18.83
C MET A 76 0.84 4.41 -19.38
N ARG A 77 0.86 4.64 -20.69
CA ARG A 77 0.10 5.72 -21.31
C ARG A 77 -1.43 5.57 -21.23
N TYR A 78 -1.90 4.36 -21.02
CA TYR A 78 -3.32 4.02 -20.92
C TYR A 78 -3.86 4.01 -19.49
N GLY A 79 -2.99 4.25 -18.50
CA GLY A 79 -3.42 4.40 -17.10
C GLY A 79 -4.30 5.64 -16.90
N LEU A 80 -5.08 5.62 -15.84
CA LEU A 80 -5.88 6.77 -15.40
C LEU A 80 -4.99 7.91 -14.90
N ASP A 81 -5.53 9.10 -14.82
CA ASP A 81 -4.95 10.16 -14.00
C ASP A 81 -5.03 9.77 -12.51
N PHE A 82 -4.04 10.17 -11.71
CA PHE A 82 -4.01 9.79 -10.30
C PHE A 82 -5.28 10.21 -9.53
N ARG A 83 -5.81 11.42 -9.83
CA ARG A 83 -7.03 11.91 -9.17
C ARG A 83 -8.24 11.02 -9.44
N ASP A 84 -8.37 10.54 -10.66
CA ASP A 84 -9.47 9.65 -11.05
C ASP A 84 -9.28 8.27 -10.40
N ALA A 85 -8.06 7.72 -10.45
CA ALA A 85 -7.73 6.43 -9.83
C ALA A 85 -7.95 6.46 -8.30
N ALA A 86 -7.52 7.53 -7.63
CA ALA A 86 -7.71 7.70 -6.20
C ALA A 86 -9.19 7.82 -5.81
N ARG A 87 -9.99 8.56 -6.60
CA ARG A 87 -11.44 8.64 -6.40
C ARG A 87 -12.12 7.27 -6.54
N ASP A 88 -11.76 6.53 -7.58
CA ASP A 88 -12.31 5.19 -7.81
C ASP A 88 -11.90 4.22 -6.71
N PHE A 89 -10.65 4.30 -6.23
CA PHE A 89 -10.16 3.53 -5.09
C PHE A 89 -10.92 3.86 -3.81
N LEU A 90 -11.09 5.13 -3.47
CA LEU A 90 -11.85 5.54 -2.28
C LEU A 90 -13.34 5.15 -2.39
N ALA A 91 -13.93 5.21 -3.57
CA ALA A 91 -15.29 4.69 -3.81
C ALA A 91 -15.36 3.17 -3.61
N PHE A 92 -14.32 2.43 -4.03
CA PHE A 92 -14.21 1.00 -3.72
C PHE A 92 -14.08 0.74 -2.22
N CYS A 93 -13.34 1.55 -1.47
CA CYS A 93 -13.20 1.40 -0.02
C CYS A 93 -14.55 1.51 0.71
N GLY A 94 -15.42 2.40 0.27
CA GLY A 94 -16.73 2.64 0.87
C GLY A 94 -16.64 3.40 2.19
N GLN A 95 -17.40 2.95 3.18
CA GLN A 95 -17.42 3.54 4.52
C GLN A 95 -17.12 2.47 5.57
N ASP A 96 -16.70 2.87 6.77
CA ASP A 96 -16.43 2.00 7.91
C ASP A 96 -15.43 0.88 7.58
N TYR A 97 -14.20 1.26 7.27
CA TYR A 97 -13.12 0.34 6.94
C TYR A 97 -11.81 0.69 7.67
N LEU A 98 -10.92 -0.29 7.71
CA LEU A 98 -9.54 -0.17 8.16
C LEU A 98 -8.63 -0.52 7.00
N PHE A 99 -7.61 0.28 6.75
CA PHE A 99 -6.59 -0.03 5.77
C PHE A 99 -5.60 -1.08 6.31
N CYS A 100 -5.20 -2.00 5.43
CA CYS A 100 -4.18 -2.99 5.73
C CYS A 100 -3.15 -3.01 4.59
N THR A 101 -1.86 -3.01 4.92
CA THR A 101 -0.77 -3.08 3.95
C THR A 101 0.28 -4.08 4.41
N TRP A 102 1.13 -4.56 3.50
CA TRP A 102 2.26 -5.41 3.90
C TRP A 102 3.34 -4.63 4.64
N SER A 103 3.43 -3.35 4.45
CA SER A 103 4.26 -2.46 5.28
C SER A 103 3.62 -1.08 5.37
N GLU A 104 4.05 -0.26 6.31
CA GLU A 104 3.58 1.12 6.43
C GLU A 104 4.01 2.02 5.25
N SER A 105 4.94 1.58 4.39
CA SER A 105 5.43 2.34 3.24
C SER A 105 4.35 2.65 2.20
N ASP A 106 3.42 1.71 1.97
CA ASP A 106 2.30 1.91 1.04
C ASP A 106 1.36 3.02 1.51
N THR A 107 1.08 3.05 2.81
CA THR A 107 0.26 4.10 3.42
C THR A 107 0.93 5.47 3.30
N ALA A 108 2.25 5.54 3.55
CA ALA A 108 3.02 6.77 3.39
C ALA A 108 3.05 7.23 1.93
N ALA A 109 3.27 6.31 0.98
CA ALA A 109 3.26 6.62 -0.45
C ALA A 109 1.87 7.12 -0.92
N LEU A 110 0.79 6.50 -0.44
CA LEU A 110 -0.58 6.95 -0.74
C LEU A 110 -0.81 8.38 -0.25
N LEU A 111 -0.49 8.66 1.02
CA LEU A 111 -0.63 10.00 1.61
C LEU A 111 0.17 11.06 0.84
N MET A 112 1.43 10.79 0.52
CA MET A 112 2.28 11.72 -0.26
C MET A 112 1.68 12.03 -1.64
N ASN A 113 1.20 11.01 -2.34
CA ASN A 113 0.57 11.22 -3.64
C ASN A 113 -0.75 11.98 -3.52
N MET A 114 -1.61 11.65 -2.55
CA MET A 114 -2.87 12.38 -2.34
C MET A 114 -2.61 13.85 -2.03
N ARG A 115 -1.64 14.15 -1.17
CA ARG A 115 -1.24 15.52 -0.84
C ARG A 115 -0.70 16.25 -2.07
N TYR A 116 0.26 15.65 -2.79
CA TYR A 116 0.86 16.28 -3.98
C TYR A 116 -0.19 16.64 -5.04
N TYR A 117 -1.17 15.79 -5.22
CA TYR A 117 -2.26 16.03 -6.17
C TYR A 117 -3.43 16.85 -5.59
N GLY A 118 -3.31 17.37 -4.35
CA GLY A 118 -4.32 18.22 -3.71
C GLY A 118 -5.65 17.52 -3.44
N LEU A 119 -5.61 16.23 -3.10
CA LEU A 119 -6.82 15.44 -2.81
C LEU A 119 -7.11 15.37 -1.31
N ALA A 120 -6.09 15.14 -0.51
CA ALA A 120 -6.19 15.11 0.95
C ALA A 120 -4.79 15.31 1.57
N ASP A 121 -4.73 16.01 2.69
CA ASP A 121 -3.52 16.15 3.50
C ASP A 121 -3.43 15.09 4.59
N GLN A 122 -4.55 14.44 4.91
CA GLN A 122 -4.68 13.42 5.95
C GLN A 122 -5.66 12.34 5.49
N LEU A 123 -5.50 11.13 6.01
CA LEU A 123 -6.48 10.06 5.89
C LEU A 123 -7.19 9.89 7.24
N ASP A 124 -8.50 10.04 7.24
CA ASP A 124 -9.34 9.83 8.42
C ASP A 124 -9.73 8.34 8.54
N VAL A 125 -8.71 7.49 8.66
CA VAL A 125 -8.85 6.04 8.74
C VAL A 125 -7.66 5.44 9.47
N LEU A 126 -7.87 4.40 10.26
CA LEU A 126 -6.78 3.63 10.85
C LEU A 126 -6.17 2.66 9.84
N CYS A 127 -4.90 2.35 10.05
CA CYS A 127 -4.13 1.41 9.24
C CYS A 127 -3.57 0.27 10.10
N LEU A 128 -3.31 -0.86 9.45
CA LEU A 128 -2.67 -2.03 10.03
C LEU A 128 -1.48 -2.42 9.16
N ASP A 129 -0.30 -2.45 9.73
CA ASP A 129 0.88 -3.04 9.11
C ASP A 129 0.86 -4.56 9.34
N VAL A 130 0.52 -5.30 8.29
CA VAL A 130 0.39 -6.76 8.35
C VAL A 130 1.77 -7.43 8.44
N GLN A 131 2.83 -6.82 7.88
CA GLN A 131 4.20 -7.30 8.02
C GLN A 131 4.65 -7.26 9.49
N TYR A 132 4.44 -6.10 10.12
CA TYR A 132 4.76 -5.95 11.55
C TYR A 132 3.93 -6.89 12.43
N LEU A 133 2.64 -7.06 12.10
CA LEU A 133 1.77 -8.00 12.79
C LEU A 133 2.26 -9.45 12.62
N PHE A 134 2.69 -9.86 11.41
CA PHE A 134 3.28 -11.17 11.14
C PHE A 134 4.56 -11.37 11.97
N ASP A 135 5.45 -10.39 11.97
CA ASP A 135 6.70 -10.44 12.70
C ASP A 135 6.46 -10.59 14.20
N MET A 136 5.55 -9.80 14.79
CA MET A 136 5.30 -9.84 16.23
C MET A 136 4.53 -11.07 16.69
N VAL A 137 3.56 -11.54 15.91
CA VAL A 137 2.64 -12.62 16.32
C VAL A 137 3.18 -13.99 15.91
N ILE A 138 3.74 -14.10 14.73
CA ILE A 138 4.18 -15.39 14.16
C ILE A 138 5.66 -15.63 14.39
N GLU A 139 6.51 -14.67 14.01
CA GLU A 139 7.97 -14.79 14.14
C GLU A 139 8.47 -14.47 15.55
N GLN A 140 7.69 -13.70 16.33
CA GLN A 140 8.08 -13.17 17.67
C GLN A 140 9.39 -12.37 17.62
N ALA A 141 9.65 -11.69 16.51
CA ALA A 141 10.86 -10.91 16.28
C ALA A 141 10.60 -9.85 15.19
N ASP A 142 11.16 -8.65 15.34
CA ASP A 142 11.08 -7.57 14.35
C ASP A 142 12.14 -7.78 13.25
N ILE A 143 11.78 -8.47 12.17
CA ILE A 143 12.71 -8.91 11.11
C ILE A 143 12.38 -8.31 9.75
N GLN A 144 11.15 -7.86 9.52
CA GLN A 144 10.64 -7.34 8.24
C GLN A 144 10.77 -8.35 7.09
N ARG A 145 10.05 -9.45 7.20
CA ARG A 145 10.01 -10.49 6.17
C ARG A 145 9.32 -10.02 4.89
N SER A 146 9.70 -10.62 3.75
CA SER A 146 8.97 -10.40 2.49
C SER A 146 7.61 -11.10 2.49
N ILE A 147 6.68 -10.62 1.66
CA ILE A 147 5.40 -11.30 1.40
C ILE A 147 5.63 -12.76 0.97
N GLU A 148 6.59 -13.01 0.07
CA GLU A 148 6.89 -14.36 -0.42
C GLU A 148 7.31 -15.30 0.71
N TYR A 149 8.14 -14.80 1.64
CA TYR A 149 8.53 -15.57 2.82
C TYR A 149 7.31 -15.93 3.68
N ALA A 150 6.47 -14.96 4.00
CA ALA A 150 5.29 -15.20 4.84
C ALA A 150 4.28 -16.15 4.17
N VAL A 151 4.11 -16.06 2.85
CA VAL A 151 3.30 -16.98 2.05
C VAL A 151 3.83 -18.41 2.13
N ASP A 152 5.15 -18.60 2.00
CA ASP A 152 5.78 -19.92 2.13
C ASP A 152 5.70 -20.46 3.56
N PHE A 153 5.99 -19.61 4.55
CA PHE A 153 5.95 -19.97 5.95
C PHE A 153 4.56 -20.45 6.40
N LEU A 154 3.52 -19.74 5.98
CA LEU A 154 2.13 -20.06 6.29
C LEU A 154 1.52 -21.12 5.34
N ASN A 155 2.29 -21.68 4.40
CA ASN A 155 1.83 -22.64 3.41
C ASN A 155 0.62 -22.13 2.59
N ILE A 156 0.58 -20.83 2.27
CA ILE A 156 -0.45 -20.25 1.41
C ILE A 156 -0.17 -20.66 -0.05
N PRO A 157 -1.14 -21.24 -0.78
CA PRO A 157 -0.93 -21.65 -2.16
C PRO A 157 -0.56 -20.46 -3.08
N LYS A 158 0.56 -20.56 -3.80
CA LYS A 158 1.01 -19.54 -4.78
C LYS A 158 0.19 -19.64 -6.06
N GLN A 159 -0.97 -19.03 -6.08
CA GLN A 159 -1.92 -19.04 -7.21
C GLN A 159 -1.71 -17.89 -8.19
N GLN A 160 -1.04 -16.83 -7.76
CA GLN A 160 -0.86 -15.59 -8.51
C GLN A 160 0.62 -15.20 -8.53
N PRO A 161 1.10 -14.54 -9.60
CA PRO A 161 2.44 -13.98 -9.61
C PRO A 161 2.55 -12.81 -8.63
N PHE A 162 3.68 -12.70 -7.94
CA PHE A 162 4.03 -11.53 -7.12
C PHE A 162 4.39 -10.31 -7.98
N HIS A 163 4.46 -9.15 -7.34
CA HIS A 163 4.76 -7.85 -7.95
C HIS A 163 3.69 -7.40 -8.96
N GLN A 164 2.45 -7.64 -8.58
CA GLN A 164 1.26 -7.02 -9.14
C GLN A 164 0.40 -6.60 -7.95
N ALA A 165 0.14 -5.32 -7.81
CA ALA A 165 -0.45 -4.77 -6.61
C ALA A 165 -1.71 -5.52 -6.11
N VAL A 166 -2.63 -5.92 -7.00
CA VAL A 166 -3.83 -6.67 -6.59
C VAL A 166 -3.53 -8.09 -6.09
N HIS A 167 -2.44 -8.71 -6.57
CA HIS A 167 -2.03 -10.03 -6.12
C HIS A 167 -1.33 -9.97 -4.76
N ASP A 168 -0.47 -8.98 -4.57
CA ASP A 168 0.24 -8.78 -3.31
C ASP A 168 -0.72 -8.34 -2.22
N ALA A 169 -1.70 -7.49 -2.54
CA ALA A 169 -2.84 -7.20 -1.66
C ALA A 169 -3.65 -8.46 -1.30
N TRP A 170 -3.87 -9.37 -2.27
CA TRP A 170 -4.57 -10.62 -2.00
C TRP A 170 -3.76 -11.53 -1.06
N TYR A 171 -2.45 -11.69 -1.30
CA TYR A 171 -1.58 -12.48 -0.41
C TYR A 171 -1.52 -11.89 0.99
N THR A 172 -1.37 -10.57 1.12
CA THR A 172 -1.42 -9.87 2.41
C THR A 172 -2.74 -10.14 3.13
N GLY A 173 -3.87 -10.15 2.41
CA GLY A 173 -5.17 -10.51 2.96
C GLY A 173 -5.25 -11.97 3.44
N GLN A 174 -4.64 -12.93 2.72
CA GLN A 174 -4.58 -14.33 3.15
C GLN A 174 -3.68 -14.49 4.39
N ILE A 175 -2.55 -13.79 4.45
CA ILE A 175 -1.67 -13.77 5.61
C ILE A 175 -2.40 -13.23 6.83
N LEU A 176 -3.07 -12.06 6.71
CA LEU A 176 -3.86 -11.47 7.79
C LEU A 176 -4.93 -12.45 8.30
N ARG A 177 -5.66 -13.10 7.41
CA ARG A 177 -6.65 -14.12 7.77
C ARG A 177 -6.05 -15.25 8.58
N GLN A 178 -4.86 -15.73 8.23
CA GLN A 178 -4.20 -16.82 8.98
C GLN A 178 -3.67 -16.35 10.33
N ILE A 179 -3.10 -15.14 10.42
CA ILE A 179 -2.64 -14.57 11.70
C ILE A 179 -3.81 -14.49 12.68
N VAL A 180 -4.94 -13.96 12.21
CA VAL A 180 -6.15 -13.86 13.05
C VAL A 180 -6.66 -15.25 13.45
N ALA A 181 -6.70 -16.23 12.53
CA ALA A 181 -7.16 -17.59 12.82
C ALA A 181 -6.30 -18.30 13.88
N VAL A 182 -4.97 -18.10 13.85
CA VAL A 182 -4.06 -18.63 14.88
C VAL A 182 -4.32 -17.98 16.24
N ASN A 183 -4.58 -16.67 16.27
CA ASN A 183 -4.81 -15.93 17.49
C ASN A 183 -6.19 -16.16 18.12
N VAL A 184 -7.22 -16.44 17.33
CA VAL A 184 -8.58 -16.77 17.82
C VAL A 184 -8.54 -18.03 18.72
N SER A 185 -7.64 -18.96 18.46
CA SER A 185 -7.41 -20.12 19.34
C SER A 185 -6.86 -19.73 20.72
N GLU A 186 -6.33 -18.51 20.88
CA GLU A 186 -5.71 -17.97 22.09
C GLU A 186 -6.54 -16.87 22.82
N GLN A 187 -7.80 -16.61 22.39
CA GLN A 187 -8.83 -15.79 23.07
C GLN A 187 -9.01 -14.30 22.73
N ASN A 188 -8.39 -13.66 21.71
CA ASN A 188 -8.56 -12.19 21.53
C ASN A 188 -8.39 -11.63 20.10
N ASP A 189 -9.22 -11.98 19.13
CA ASP A 189 -9.08 -11.48 17.75
C ASP A 189 -9.39 -9.96 17.56
N VAL A 190 -10.40 -9.44 18.23
CA VAL A 190 -10.76 -8.01 18.15
C VAL A 190 -9.69 -7.14 18.82
N ASP A 191 -9.15 -7.59 19.93
CA ASP A 191 -8.09 -6.90 20.65
C ASP A 191 -6.76 -6.88 19.88
N LEU A 192 -6.47 -7.90 19.05
CA LEU A 192 -5.27 -7.95 18.25
C LEU A 192 -5.21 -6.81 17.23
N ILE A 193 -6.24 -6.69 16.41
CA ILE A 193 -6.31 -5.65 15.37
C ILE A 193 -6.28 -4.24 16.01
N ALA A 194 -7.08 -4.03 17.06
CA ALA A 194 -7.11 -2.75 17.76
C ALA A 194 -5.76 -2.38 18.40
N ARG A 195 -5.00 -3.38 18.86
CA ARG A 195 -3.67 -3.18 19.46
C ARG A 195 -2.62 -2.72 18.46
N TYR A 196 -2.68 -3.20 17.22
CA TYR A 196 -1.68 -2.95 16.20
C TYR A 196 -2.12 -1.93 15.15
N ALA A 197 -3.39 -1.50 15.17
CA ALA A 197 -3.85 -0.42 14.29
C ALA A 197 -3.21 0.92 14.70
N PHE A 198 -2.84 1.71 13.71
CA PHE A 198 -2.18 3.02 13.91
C PHE A 198 -2.82 4.10 13.06
N ASP A 199 -2.62 5.36 13.44
CA ASP A 199 -2.99 6.53 12.64
C ASP A 199 -1.93 6.75 11.55
N PRO A 200 -2.26 6.61 10.25
CA PRO A 200 -1.30 6.76 9.15
C PRO A 200 -0.72 8.17 9.06
N ASN A 201 -1.42 9.18 9.60
CA ASN A 201 -0.93 10.55 9.63
C ASN A 201 0.27 10.71 10.59
N LEU A 202 0.45 9.79 11.53
CA LEU A 202 1.59 9.72 12.45
C LEU A 202 2.72 8.79 11.95
N ASN A 203 2.57 8.21 10.76
CA ASN A 203 3.59 7.37 10.13
C ASN A 203 4.93 8.12 10.06
N ARG A 204 6.01 7.52 10.60
CA ARG A 204 7.33 8.16 10.70
C ARG A 204 7.92 8.52 9.33
N SER A 205 7.76 7.65 8.36
CA SER A 205 8.22 7.89 6.99
C SER A 205 7.47 9.07 6.38
N TYR A 206 6.14 9.11 6.55
CA TYR A 206 5.33 10.23 6.08
C TYR A 206 5.70 11.55 6.77
N GLN A 207 5.89 11.56 8.09
CA GLN A 207 6.32 12.74 8.83
C GLN A 207 7.71 13.22 8.42
N PHE A 208 8.62 12.30 8.12
CA PHE A 208 9.94 12.65 7.57
C PHE A 208 9.81 13.37 6.23
N TYR A 209 8.97 12.89 5.31
CA TYR A 209 8.75 13.55 4.03
C TYR A 209 8.08 14.92 4.21
N LEU A 210 7.08 15.04 5.09
CA LEU A 210 6.42 16.32 5.39
C LEU A 210 7.41 17.38 5.88
N SER A 211 8.32 17.01 6.76
CA SER A 211 9.32 17.94 7.33
C SER A 211 10.34 18.43 6.32
N ASN A 212 10.50 17.76 5.18
CA ASN A 212 11.41 18.12 4.11
C ASN A 212 10.73 18.81 2.91
N LEU A 213 9.40 19.08 2.98
CA LEU A 213 8.71 19.81 1.93
C LEU A 213 9.17 21.26 1.89
N PRO A 214 9.41 21.84 0.71
CA PRO A 214 9.64 23.27 0.55
C PRO A 214 8.41 24.06 1.01
N ASP A 215 8.61 25.19 1.68
CA ASP A 215 7.54 26.08 2.18
C ASP A 215 6.54 26.50 1.07
N THR A 216 6.96 26.49 -0.19
CA THR A 216 6.12 26.83 -1.35
C THR A 216 5.10 25.74 -1.74
N MET A 217 5.19 24.55 -1.17
CA MET A 217 4.24 23.44 -1.40
C MET A 217 3.34 23.16 -0.18
N ALA A 218 3.49 23.92 0.89
CA ALA A 218 2.59 23.89 2.04
C ALA A 218 1.37 24.78 1.72
N VAL A 219 0.35 24.21 1.05
CA VAL A 219 -0.96 24.88 0.83
C VAL A 219 -2.04 23.99 1.41
#